data_2ca998b529600df250f997e802e0e112
#
_entry.id   2ca998b529600df250f997e802e0e112
#
_cell.length_a   1.000
_cell.length_b   1.000
_cell.length_c   1.000
_cell.angle_alpha   90.00
_cell.angle_beta   90.00
_cell.angle_gamma   90.00
#
_symmetry.space_group_name_H-M   'P 1'
#
loop_
_entity.id
_entity.type
_entity.pdbx_description
1 polymer ?
#
loop_
_entity_poly.entity_id
_entity_poly.type
_entity_poly.pdbx_seq_one_letter_code
_entity_poly.pdbx_strand_id
1 'polypeptide(L)'
;MLSGCNRFHVITREYVYVSARQVYLHDRVAAVSNRVALVSNGDALEVIEHGKRFVKVRTSKGEVGWLEEHAVIDDKLYAQFQDLQKKHAQDPVVANGELRDDLYLHVLPGRETPHFLLEAGNSKVQMLARGTVEKAPPPGSLPAPKPNTAQPGANTSGKPDQSAPASVKRASVAAPTAAPAAPPTPVAPPAPVAMEDWWLVRDAAGHTGWLLANRVDVDVPDEVGQYAEGQRMIAAYPIAKVLDDGTGREHKHEKKDGKGAKPQDAEDAAAAPAAPKEETEYVTVLSPQKNGLPYDFDQVRVFTWSLNHHRYETGYRLHGFQGYLPVKIGQETDKGVTYPTFSFQIATSPDVSIDPDNGVTRPVHPRTLEFRLEGNLVRRTGADQAPIILTHDPADSEKAKAAKKKKR
;
A
#
# COMPACT_ATOMS: atom_id res chain seq x y z
N MET A 1 -60.10 -35.83 -8.08
CA MET A 1 -58.69 -35.41 -8.41
C MET A 1 -58.31 -34.35 -7.42
N LEU A 2 -57.52 -34.69 -6.39
CA LEU A 2 -57.02 -33.77 -5.40
C LEU A 2 -55.56 -33.39 -5.80
N SER A 3 -55.40 -32.18 -6.33
CA SER A 3 -54.12 -31.64 -6.69
C SER A 3 -53.46 -31.06 -5.41
N GLY A 4 -52.55 -31.81 -4.78
CA GLY A 4 -51.78 -31.38 -3.64
C GLY A 4 -50.64 -30.47 -4.12
N CYS A 5 -50.76 -29.17 -3.90
CA CYS A 5 -49.63 -28.23 -4.05
C CYS A 5 -48.60 -28.51 -2.95
N ASN A 6 -47.57 -29.25 -3.27
CA ASN A 6 -46.41 -29.45 -2.43
C ASN A 6 -45.54 -28.15 -2.52
N ARG A 7 -45.82 -27.17 -1.66
CA ARG A 7 -44.93 -26.03 -1.47
C ARG A 7 -43.70 -26.54 -0.74
N PHE A 8 -42.65 -26.86 -1.50
CA PHE A 8 -41.31 -27.00 -0.94
C PHE A 8 -40.91 -25.63 -0.36
N HIS A 9 -41.00 -25.47 0.97
CA HIS A 9 -40.32 -24.39 1.65
C HIS A 9 -38.83 -24.69 1.58
N VAL A 10 -38.12 -23.97 0.71
CA VAL A 10 -36.65 -23.93 0.74
C VAL A 10 -36.32 -23.26 2.06
N ILE A 11 -35.89 -24.03 3.04
CA ILE A 11 -35.33 -23.49 4.30
C ILE A 11 -33.98 -22.89 3.91
N THR A 12 -33.95 -21.58 3.68
CA THR A 12 -32.71 -20.85 3.47
C THR A 12 -31.98 -20.84 4.81
N ARG A 13 -30.90 -21.58 4.90
CA ARG A 13 -30.01 -21.53 6.08
C ARG A 13 -29.21 -20.23 6.05
N GLU A 14 -29.22 -19.53 7.15
CA GLU A 14 -28.41 -18.33 7.35
C GLU A 14 -27.10 -18.73 7.99
N TYR A 15 -26.00 -18.12 7.51
CA TYR A 15 -24.66 -18.34 8.04
C TYR A 15 -24.07 -17.02 8.52
N VAL A 16 -23.24 -17.13 9.55
CA VAL A 16 -22.34 -16.07 10.00
C VAL A 16 -20.92 -16.63 10.09
N TYR A 17 -19.95 -15.77 10.00
CA TYR A 17 -18.54 -16.17 9.95
C TYR A 17 -17.78 -15.48 11.09
N VAL A 18 -16.98 -16.25 11.82
CA VAL A 18 -16.24 -15.76 12.99
C VAL A 18 -15.18 -14.76 12.56
N SER A 19 -15.31 -13.51 13.00
CA SER A 19 -14.32 -12.44 12.78
C SER A 19 -13.33 -12.33 13.92
N ALA A 20 -13.70 -12.71 15.14
CA ALA A 20 -12.79 -12.74 16.27
C ALA A 20 -11.68 -13.80 16.05
N ARG A 21 -10.47 -13.55 16.60
CA ARG A 21 -9.38 -14.54 16.53
C ARG A 21 -9.80 -15.90 17.04
N GLN A 22 -10.39 -15.93 18.23
CA GLN A 22 -11.03 -17.09 18.86
C GLN A 22 -12.13 -16.62 19.79
N VAL A 23 -13.25 -17.34 19.85
CA VAL A 23 -14.36 -17.05 20.77
C VAL A 23 -15.00 -18.35 21.23
N TYR A 24 -15.44 -18.38 22.48
CA TYR A 24 -16.21 -19.52 22.99
C TYR A 24 -17.69 -19.35 22.70
N LEU A 25 -18.31 -20.45 22.29
CA LEU A 25 -19.77 -20.59 22.34
C LEU A 25 -20.20 -20.88 23.78
N HIS A 26 -21.27 -20.26 24.21
CA HIS A 26 -21.82 -20.39 25.57
C HIS A 26 -23.19 -21.09 25.54
N ASP A 27 -23.52 -21.88 26.57
CA ASP A 27 -24.78 -22.60 26.68
C ASP A 27 -25.99 -21.65 26.81
N ARG A 28 -25.78 -20.45 27.35
CA ARG A 28 -26.81 -19.41 27.59
C ARG A 28 -26.23 -18.02 27.59
N VAL A 29 -27.09 -17.04 27.41
CA VAL A 29 -26.77 -15.61 27.54
C VAL A 29 -26.91 -15.21 28.99
N ALA A 30 -25.87 -15.39 29.79
CA ALA A 30 -25.82 -15.04 31.20
C ALA A 30 -24.38 -14.74 31.65
N ALA A 31 -24.25 -13.94 32.72
CA ALA A 31 -22.95 -13.64 33.31
C ALA A 31 -22.18 -14.89 33.76
N VAL A 32 -22.91 -15.94 34.17
CA VAL A 32 -22.37 -17.26 34.45
C VAL A 32 -22.93 -18.24 33.43
N SER A 33 -22.08 -18.72 32.54
CA SER A 33 -22.44 -19.65 31.47
C SER A 33 -21.31 -20.65 31.24
N ASN A 34 -21.65 -21.85 30.77
CA ASN A 34 -20.65 -22.86 30.43
C ASN A 34 -20.15 -22.66 29.02
N ARG A 35 -18.86 -22.94 28.79
CA ARG A 35 -18.26 -22.99 27.46
C ARG A 35 -18.65 -24.30 26.78
N VAL A 36 -19.22 -24.22 25.59
CA VAL A 36 -19.68 -25.37 24.80
C VAL A 36 -18.63 -25.78 23.77
N ALA A 37 -18.15 -24.81 23.01
CA ALA A 37 -17.16 -25.02 21.96
C ALA A 37 -16.27 -23.79 21.81
N LEU A 38 -15.05 -23.98 21.29
CA LEU A 38 -14.15 -22.91 20.83
C LEU A 38 -14.22 -22.85 19.32
N VAL A 39 -14.52 -21.67 18.78
CA VAL A 39 -14.50 -21.40 17.33
C VAL A 39 -13.44 -20.34 17.03
N SER A 40 -12.88 -20.40 15.82
CA SER A 40 -11.76 -19.59 15.40
C SER A 40 -12.12 -18.69 14.20
N ASN A 41 -11.30 -17.68 13.94
CA ASN A 41 -11.47 -16.81 12.79
C ASN A 41 -11.65 -17.60 11.50
N GLY A 42 -12.63 -17.19 10.69
CA GLY A 42 -12.98 -17.86 9.42
C GLY A 42 -13.99 -18.99 9.54
N ASP A 43 -14.29 -19.52 10.75
CA ASP A 43 -15.29 -20.59 10.91
C ASP A 43 -16.69 -20.12 10.47
N ALA A 44 -17.34 -20.94 9.63
CA ALA A 44 -18.74 -20.73 9.22
C ALA A 44 -19.68 -21.40 10.22
N LEU A 45 -20.66 -20.64 10.71
CA LEU A 45 -21.62 -21.08 11.72
C LEU A 45 -23.06 -20.91 11.18
N GLU A 46 -23.88 -21.95 11.30
CA GLU A 46 -25.32 -21.91 10.94
C GLU A 46 -26.10 -21.15 12.03
N VAL A 47 -26.82 -20.11 11.66
CA VAL A 47 -27.65 -19.35 12.60
C VAL A 47 -28.94 -20.14 12.93
N ILE A 48 -29.21 -20.30 14.22
CA ILE A 48 -30.42 -20.91 14.75
C ILE A 48 -31.38 -19.85 15.21
N GLU A 49 -30.88 -18.81 15.90
CA GLU A 49 -31.72 -17.79 16.55
C GLU A 49 -30.93 -16.48 16.69
N HIS A 50 -31.60 -15.36 16.42
CA HIS A 50 -31.07 -14.02 16.69
C HIS A 50 -31.58 -13.53 18.04
N GLY A 51 -30.63 -13.15 18.92
CA GLY A 51 -30.92 -12.40 20.14
C GLY A 51 -30.64 -10.90 19.93
N LYS A 52 -30.73 -10.11 20.98
CA LYS A 52 -30.54 -8.66 20.90
C LYS A 52 -29.07 -8.21 20.63
N ARG A 53 -28.11 -8.93 21.16
CA ARG A 53 -26.65 -8.69 21.06
C ARG A 53 -25.86 -9.98 20.94
N PHE A 54 -26.57 -11.10 20.79
CA PHE A 54 -26.01 -12.43 20.72
C PHE A 54 -26.69 -13.18 19.58
N VAL A 55 -25.98 -14.09 18.99
CA VAL A 55 -26.51 -15.01 17.99
C VAL A 55 -26.32 -16.45 18.49
N LYS A 56 -27.37 -17.27 18.39
CA LYS A 56 -27.28 -18.71 18.66
C LYS A 56 -26.92 -19.40 17.38
N VAL A 57 -25.88 -20.19 17.43
CA VAL A 57 -25.31 -20.80 16.23
C VAL A 57 -25.07 -22.29 16.44
N ARG A 58 -24.90 -22.99 15.31
CA ARG A 58 -24.46 -24.38 15.24
C ARG A 58 -23.13 -24.46 14.48
N THR A 59 -22.14 -25.12 15.08
CA THR A 59 -20.87 -25.44 14.43
C THR A 59 -21.03 -26.55 13.39
N SER A 60 -20.06 -26.73 12.52
CA SER A 60 -19.99 -27.88 11.59
C SER A 60 -19.97 -29.25 12.30
N LYS A 61 -19.58 -29.28 13.58
CA LYS A 61 -19.58 -30.49 14.43
C LYS A 61 -20.91 -30.75 15.12
N GLY A 62 -21.90 -29.84 14.94
CA GLY A 62 -23.21 -29.93 15.55
C GLY A 62 -23.33 -29.33 16.95
N GLU A 63 -22.31 -28.74 17.48
CA GLU A 63 -22.31 -28.02 18.77
C GLU A 63 -23.17 -26.77 18.66
N VAL A 64 -24.03 -26.51 19.64
CA VAL A 64 -24.95 -25.38 19.63
C VAL A 64 -24.68 -24.47 20.82
N GLY A 65 -24.51 -23.19 20.56
CA GLY A 65 -24.26 -22.22 21.62
C GLY A 65 -24.48 -20.77 21.18
N TRP A 66 -24.34 -19.86 22.14
CA TRP A 66 -24.47 -18.42 21.95
C TRP A 66 -23.11 -17.77 21.86
N LEU A 67 -22.94 -16.79 20.95
CA LEU A 67 -21.80 -15.89 20.92
C LEU A 67 -22.27 -14.45 20.67
N GLU A 68 -21.40 -13.51 20.91
CA GLU A 68 -21.70 -12.08 20.72
C GLU A 68 -21.71 -11.74 19.23
N GLU A 69 -22.69 -10.94 18.80
CA GLU A 69 -22.88 -10.56 17.40
C GLU A 69 -21.65 -9.85 16.81
N HIS A 70 -20.91 -9.05 17.61
CA HIS A 70 -19.72 -8.36 17.15
C HIS A 70 -18.52 -9.29 16.88
N ALA A 71 -18.57 -10.55 17.31
CA ALA A 71 -17.53 -11.55 17.05
C ALA A 71 -17.69 -12.27 15.70
N VAL A 72 -18.74 -11.93 14.95
CA VAL A 72 -19.04 -12.54 13.65
C VAL A 72 -19.34 -11.46 12.60
N ILE A 73 -19.23 -11.85 11.35
CA ILE A 73 -19.73 -11.09 10.20
C ILE A 73 -20.89 -11.81 9.55
N ASP A 74 -21.75 -11.05 8.90
CA ASP A 74 -22.87 -11.58 8.14
C ASP A 74 -22.45 -12.11 6.75
N ASP A 75 -23.36 -12.83 6.10
CA ASP A 75 -23.16 -13.38 4.77
C ASP A 75 -22.92 -12.28 3.70
N LYS A 76 -23.48 -11.09 3.89
CA LYS A 76 -23.31 -9.97 2.95
C LYS A 76 -21.87 -9.46 2.94
N LEU A 77 -21.28 -9.28 4.12
CA LEU A 77 -19.89 -8.85 4.23
C LEU A 77 -18.94 -9.96 3.75
N TYR A 78 -19.25 -11.21 4.07
CA TYR A 78 -18.50 -12.35 3.56
C TYR A 78 -18.52 -12.42 2.03
N ALA A 79 -19.70 -12.19 1.41
CA ALA A 79 -19.82 -12.12 -0.05
C ALA A 79 -18.95 -11.00 -0.66
N GLN A 80 -18.80 -9.84 0.00
CA GLN A 80 -17.92 -8.78 -0.47
C GLN A 80 -16.45 -9.23 -0.52
N PHE A 81 -15.98 -9.99 0.47
CA PHE A 81 -14.64 -10.58 0.45
C PHE A 81 -14.47 -11.60 -0.68
N GLN A 82 -15.47 -12.44 -0.89
CA GLN A 82 -15.46 -13.39 -2.00
C GLN A 82 -15.43 -12.69 -3.37
N ASP A 83 -16.20 -11.60 -3.53
CA ASP A 83 -16.22 -10.85 -4.77
C ASP A 83 -14.90 -10.10 -4.99
N LEU A 84 -14.29 -9.55 -3.93
CA LEU A 84 -12.95 -8.97 -3.98
C LEU A 84 -11.91 -10.02 -4.42
N GLN A 85 -11.95 -11.21 -3.83
CA GLN A 85 -11.09 -12.33 -4.22
C GLN A 85 -11.27 -12.72 -5.68
N LYS A 86 -12.51 -12.89 -6.15
CA LYS A 86 -12.81 -13.23 -7.56
C LYS A 86 -12.33 -12.15 -8.51
N LYS A 87 -12.61 -10.86 -8.18
CA LYS A 87 -12.24 -9.70 -9.00
C LYS A 87 -10.73 -9.63 -9.23
N HIS A 88 -9.95 -9.90 -8.20
CA HIS A 88 -8.48 -9.76 -8.22
C HIS A 88 -7.71 -11.08 -8.33
N ALA A 89 -8.40 -12.21 -8.61
CA ALA A 89 -7.78 -13.54 -8.70
C ALA A 89 -6.69 -13.63 -9.77
N GLN A 90 -6.80 -12.87 -10.86
CA GLN A 90 -5.88 -12.87 -12.00
C GLN A 90 -4.97 -11.63 -12.03
N ASP A 91 -5.05 -10.76 -11.03
CA ASP A 91 -4.20 -9.59 -11.00
C ASP A 91 -2.72 -9.97 -10.87
N PRO A 92 -1.83 -9.29 -11.60
CA PRO A 92 -0.41 -9.57 -11.53
C PRO A 92 0.14 -9.22 -10.15
N VAL A 93 1.03 -10.06 -9.65
CA VAL A 93 1.78 -9.77 -8.43
C VAL A 93 2.79 -8.66 -8.73
N VAL A 94 2.69 -7.56 -8.00
CA VAL A 94 3.60 -6.41 -8.17
C VAL A 94 4.80 -6.45 -7.22
N ALA A 95 4.66 -7.14 -6.09
CA ALA A 95 5.73 -7.40 -5.13
C ALA A 95 5.32 -8.55 -4.21
N ASN A 96 6.28 -9.13 -3.48
CA ASN A 96 6.02 -9.99 -2.34
C ASN A 96 6.31 -9.24 -1.06
N GLY A 97 5.63 -9.59 0.00
CA GLY A 97 5.82 -8.97 1.31
C GLY A 97 5.60 -9.96 2.44
N GLU A 98 6.03 -9.55 3.63
CA GLU A 98 5.85 -10.28 4.88
C GLU A 98 5.18 -9.36 5.90
N LEU A 99 4.25 -9.90 6.68
CA LEU A 99 3.51 -9.14 7.68
C LEU A 99 4.33 -8.95 8.95
N ARG A 100 4.36 -7.73 9.50
CA ARG A 100 5.04 -7.45 10.78
C ARG A 100 4.30 -8.01 11.99
N ASP A 101 2.97 -7.97 11.92
CA ASP A 101 2.07 -8.30 13.02
C ASP A 101 0.89 -9.12 12.50
N ASP A 102 0.08 -9.66 13.43
CA ASP A 102 -1.23 -10.21 13.10
C ASP A 102 -2.15 -9.08 12.60
N LEU A 103 -2.67 -9.20 11.38
CA LEU A 103 -3.46 -8.15 10.72
C LEU A 103 -4.74 -8.72 10.14
N TYR A 104 -5.84 -7.97 10.27
CA TYR A 104 -7.08 -8.29 9.57
C TYR A 104 -7.06 -7.75 8.15
N LEU A 105 -7.54 -8.57 7.21
CA LEU A 105 -7.84 -8.15 5.85
C LEU A 105 -9.08 -7.25 5.85
N HIS A 106 -8.98 -6.08 5.23
CA HIS A 106 -10.07 -5.13 5.05
C HIS A 106 -10.67 -5.28 3.64
N VAL A 107 -12.00 -5.08 3.51
CA VAL A 107 -12.68 -5.11 2.20
C VAL A 107 -12.34 -3.88 1.36
N LEU A 108 -12.07 -2.75 1.99
CA LEU A 108 -11.64 -1.48 1.37
C LEU A 108 -10.49 -0.90 2.19
N PRO A 109 -9.63 -0.06 1.59
CA PRO A 109 -8.61 0.64 2.35
C PRO A 109 -9.25 1.63 3.35
N GLY A 110 -8.69 1.72 4.56
CA GLY A 110 -9.18 2.58 5.63
C GLY A 110 -9.32 1.84 6.96
N ARG A 111 -8.98 2.51 8.05
CA ARG A 111 -8.96 1.90 9.40
C ARG A 111 -10.33 1.54 9.95
N GLU A 112 -11.36 2.24 9.50
CA GLU A 112 -12.75 2.07 9.94
C GLU A 112 -13.55 1.16 8.98
N THR A 113 -12.92 0.61 7.94
CA THR A 113 -13.59 -0.26 6.98
C THR A 113 -13.80 -1.66 7.55
N PRO A 114 -14.84 -2.37 7.10
CA PRO A 114 -15.07 -3.74 7.54
C PRO A 114 -13.88 -4.64 7.26
N HIS A 115 -13.56 -5.49 8.23
CA HIS A 115 -12.45 -6.44 8.17
C HIS A 115 -12.91 -7.84 8.61
N PHE A 116 -12.18 -8.87 8.19
CA PHE A 116 -12.62 -10.24 8.47
C PHE A 116 -11.46 -11.19 8.77
N LEU A 117 -10.79 -11.73 7.74
CA LEU A 117 -9.77 -12.75 7.94
C LEU A 117 -8.53 -12.18 8.65
N LEU A 118 -8.06 -12.92 9.65
CA LEU A 118 -6.87 -12.58 10.43
C LEU A 118 -5.66 -13.31 9.87
N GLU A 119 -4.76 -12.55 9.26
CA GLU A 119 -3.45 -13.04 8.83
C GLU A 119 -2.45 -12.99 9.99
N ALA A 120 -1.70 -14.06 10.16
CA ALA A 120 -0.67 -14.10 11.21
C ALA A 120 0.55 -13.26 10.85
N GLY A 121 1.22 -12.70 11.84
CA GLY A 121 2.52 -12.08 11.68
C GLY A 121 3.53 -13.04 11.05
N ASN A 122 4.48 -12.52 10.29
CA ASN A 122 5.44 -13.24 9.46
C ASN A 122 4.82 -14.08 8.32
N SER A 123 3.52 -13.96 8.05
CA SER A 123 2.90 -14.55 6.86
C SER A 123 3.37 -13.84 5.61
N LYS A 124 3.68 -14.61 4.56
CA LYS A 124 4.02 -14.07 3.24
C LYS A 124 2.76 -13.77 2.45
N VAL A 125 2.73 -12.62 1.83
CA VAL A 125 1.62 -12.14 1.01
C VAL A 125 2.11 -11.65 -0.35
N GLN A 126 1.26 -11.79 -1.36
CA GLN A 126 1.46 -11.21 -2.68
C GLN A 126 0.78 -9.84 -2.73
N MET A 127 1.53 -8.82 -3.07
CA MET A 127 1.03 -7.45 -3.21
C MET A 127 0.55 -7.25 -4.65
N LEU A 128 -0.68 -6.71 -4.82
CA LEU A 128 -1.35 -6.59 -6.12
C LEU A 128 -1.49 -5.14 -6.58
N ALA A 129 -1.87 -4.23 -5.68
CA ALA A 129 -2.05 -2.82 -5.99
C ALA A 129 -1.85 -1.95 -4.75
N ARG A 130 -1.41 -0.71 -4.94
CA ARG A 130 -1.35 0.30 -3.89
C ARG A 130 -2.54 1.26 -4.00
N GLY A 131 -3.26 1.46 -2.91
CA GLY A 131 -4.29 2.48 -2.76
C GLY A 131 -3.88 3.51 -1.72
N THR A 132 -4.41 4.73 -1.86
CA THR A 132 -4.15 5.83 -0.94
C THR A 132 -5.45 6.47 -0.52
N VAL A 133 -5.70 6.56 0.78
CA VAL A 133 -6.91 7.14 1.35
C VAL A 133 -6.57 8.16 2.43
N GLU A 134 -7.54 9.02 2.75
CA GLU A 134 -7.41 9.93 3.88
C GLU A 134 -7.29 9.16 5.18
N LYS A 135 -6.35 9.58 6.02
CA LYS A 135 -6.20 9.02 7.35
C LYS A 135 -7.39 9.41 8.22
N ALA A 136 -8.09 8.42 8.77
CA ALA A 136 -9.18 8.69 9.72
C ALA A 136 -8.67 9.55 10.88
N PRO A 137 -9.42 10.60 11.28
CA PRO A 137 -9.05 11.40 12.42
C PRO A 137 -9.05 10.54 13.69
N PRO A 138 -8.21 10.86 14.71
CA PRO A 138 -8.21 10.12 15.97
C PRO A 138 -9.60 10.11 16.61
N PRO A 139 -10.01 9.03 17.30
CA PRO A 139 -11.25 8.98 18.03
C PRO A 139 -11.39 10.18 18.97
N GLY A 140 -12.51 10.92 18.86
CA GLY A 140 -12.76 12.12 19.69
C GLY A 140 -12.26 13.45 19.10
N SER A 141 -11.62 13.47 17.95
CA SER A 141 -11.33 14.70 17.23
C SER A 141 -12.59 15.22 16.54
N LEU A 142 -12.84 16.52 16.63
CA LEU A 142 -13.93 17.15 15.87
C LEU A 142 -13.63 17.02 14.38
N PRO A 143 -14.63 16.65 13.55
CA PRO A 143 -14.43 16.59 12.08
C PRO A 143 -13.98 17.96 11.58
N ALA A 144 -12.94 17.98 10.74
CA ALA A 144 -12.54 19.19 10.05
C ALA A 144 -13.74 19.72 9.22
N PRO A 145 -14.03 21.04 9.23
CA PRO A 145 -15.12 21.60 8.44
C PRO A 145 -14.86 21.28 6.97
N LYS A 146 -15.79 20.57 6.35
CA LYS A 146 -15.75 20.31 4.91
C LYS A 146 -15.78 21.66 4.18
N PRO A 147 -14.94 21.89 3.18
CA PRO A 147 -15.03 23.10 2.39
C PRO A 147 -16.43 23.16 1.75
N ASN A 148 -17.18 24.23 2.05
CA ASN A 148 -18.45 24.50 1.41
C ASN A 148 -18.20 24.67 -0.09
N THR A 149 -18.58 23.71 -0.87
CA THR A 149 -18.79 23.87 -2.32
C THR A 149 -20.04 24.71 -2.49
N ALA A 150 -19.86 26.04 -2.52
CA ALA A 150 -20.92 26.98 -2.85
C ALA A 150 -21.34 26.71 -4.31
N GLN A 151 -22.52 26.14 -4.50
CA GLN A 151 -23.17 26.17 -5.80
C GLN A 151 -23.46 27.63 -6.19
N PRO A 152 -23.19 28.03 -7.45
CA PRO A 152 -23.58 29.34 -7.92
C PRO A 152 -25.12 29.46 -7.99
N GLY A 153 -25.60 30.55 -7.47
CA GLY A 153 -26.97 30.83 -7.16
C GLY A 153 -27.96 30.74 -8.33
N ALA A 154 -29.16 30.40 -7.97
CA ALA A 154 -30.38 30.74 -8.71
C ALA A 154 -31.02 31.95 -8.08
N ASN A 155 -31.07 33.05 -8.84
CA ASN A 155 -31.88 34.23 -8.57
C ASN A 155 -33.36 33.84 -8.59
N THR A 156 -34.09 34.14 -7.51
CA THR A 156 -35.53 34.36 -7.60
C THR A 156 -35.90 35.63 -6.85
N SER A 157 -36.29 36.60 -7.60
CA SER A 157 -36.98 37.83 -7.19
C SER A 157 -38.36 37.50 -6.65
N GLY A 158 -38.67 37.96 -5.45
CA GLY A 158 -40.02 37.93 -4.88
C GLY A 158 -40.25 39.17 -3.99
N LYS A 159 -41.22 39.98 -4.38
CA LYS A 159 -41.64 41.29 -3.94
C LYS A 159 -42.30 41.27 -2.53
N PRO A 160 -42.30 42.36 -1.79
CA PRO A 160 -42.75 42.41 -0.37
C PRO A 160 -44.28 42.57 -0.27
N ASP A 161 -44.84 42.04 0.82
CA ASP A 161 -46.17 42.44 1.27
C ASP A 161 -46.15 42.95 2.73
N GLN A 162 -46.92 44.02 2.91
CA GLN A 162 -47.04 44.85 4.12
C GLN A 162 -48.05 44.24 5.08
N SER A 163 -47.77 44.36 6.36
CA SER A 163 -48.77 44.85 7.33
C SER A 163 -48.17 44.98 8.75
N ALA A 164 -48.13 46.20 9.24
CA ALA A 164 -48.05 46.56 10.67
C ALA A 164 -49.50 46.55 11.26
N PRO A 165 -49.74 46.79 12.58
CA PRO A 165 -49.03 47.71 13.48
C PRO A 165 -49.00 47.34 14.98
N ALA A 166 -48.37 48.23 15.71
CA ALA A 166 -48.66 48.81 17.04
C ALA A 166 -47.66 48.49 18.15
N SER A 167 -46.87 49.51 18.41
CA SER A 167 -46.64 50.37 19.60
C SER A 167 -46.34 49.71 20.94
N VAL A 168 -45.25 50.17 21.62
CA VAL A 168 -45.21 51.13 22.70
C VAL A 168 -43.78 51.32 23.28
N LYS A 169 -43.38 52.63 23.38
CA LYS A 169 -42.53 53.36 24.31
C LYS A 169 -41.06 52.93 24.65
N ARG A 170 -40.15 53.69 24.13
CA ARG A 170 -39.23 54.70 24.73
C ARG A 170 -38.55 54.39 26.06
N ALA A 171 -37.23 54.18 25.96
CA ALA A 171 -36.25 54.75 26.89
C ALA A 171 -34.92 54.97 26.15
N SER A 172 -34.47 56.21 26.19
CA SER A 172 -33.25 56.75 25.63
C SER A 172 -32.09 56.40 26.58
N VAL A 173 -31.04 55.76 26.03
CA VAL A 173 -29.69 55.85 26.63
C VAL A 173 -28.65 55.82 25.51
N ALA A 174 -27.65 56.67 25.66
CA ALA A 174 -26.63 57.12 24.74
C ALA A 174 -25.88 56.01 24.00
N ALA A 175 -25.55 56.29 22.73
CA ALA A 175 -24.69 55.52 21.90
C ALA A 175 -23.22 55.56 22.36
N PRO A 176 -22.50 54.46 22.41
CA PRO A 176 -21.04 54.46 22.33
C PRO A 176 -20.62 54.41 20.87
N THR A 177 -19.72 55.30 20.54
CA THR A 177 -19.00 55.44 19.25
C THR A 177 -18.47 54.10 18.77
N ALA A 178 -18.89 53.69 17.57
CA ALA A 178 -18.36 52.47 16.91
C ALA A 178 -16.88 52.69 16.59
N ALA A 179 -16.05 51.86 17.17
CA ALA A 179 -14.67 51.67 16.74
C ALA A 179 -14.64 51.07 15.31
N PRO A 180 -13.70 51.47 14.44
CA PRO A 180 -13.59 50.91 13.10
C PRO A 180 -13.35 49.40 13.18
N ALA A 181 -14.15 48.63 12.42
CA ALA A 181 -14.00 47.18 12.27
C ALA A 181 -12.59 46.84 11.79
N ALA A 182 -11.89 46.00 12.54
CA ALA A 182 -10.61 45.47 12.12
C ALA A 182 -10.78 44.69 10.79
N PRO A 183 -9.82 44.77 9.88
CA PRO A 183 -9.89 44.04 8.64
C PRO A 183 -9.97 42.52 8.90
N PRO A 184 -10.70 41.74 8.09
CA PRO A 184 -10.83 40.32 8.29
C PRO A 184 -9.43 39.66 8.26
N THR A 185 -9.09 38.96 9.30
CA THR A 185 -7.86 38.17 9.40
C THR A 185 -7.86 37.18 8.22
N PRO A 186 -6.76 37.04 7.45
CA PRO A 186 -6.69 36.06 6.40
C PRO A 186 -6.93 34.68 7.02
N VAL A 187 -7.95 33.99 6.51
CA VAL A 187 -8.21 32.59 6.91
C VAL A 187 -7.00 31.78 6.46
N ALA A 188 -6.27 31.21 7.42
CA ALA A 188 -5.17 30.32 7.11
C ALA A 188 -5.66 29.21 6.19
N PRO A 189 -4.87 28.81 5.16
CA PRO A 189 -5.24 27.71 4.31
C PRO A 189 -5.47 26.45 5.15
N PRO A 190 -6.48 25.62 4.82
CA PRO A 190 -6.75 24.39 5.56
C PRO A 190 -5.46 23.53 5.61
N ALA A 191 -5.19 22.96 6.79
CA ALA A 191 -4.06 22.06 6.95
C ALA A 191 -4.14 20.90 5.94
N PRO A 192 -3.04 20.48 5.35
CA PRO A 192 -3.05 19.37 4.41
C PRO A 192 -3.58 18.10 5.10
N VAL A 193 -4.51 17.43 4.44
CA VAL A 193 -5.09 16.18 4.95
C VAL A 193 -4.01 15.10 4.98
N ALA A 194 -3.87 14.43 6.11
CA ALA A 194 -2.92 13.32 6.22
C ALA A 194 -3.45 12.12 5.42
N MET A 195 -2.58 11.49 4.63
CA MET A 195 -2.90 10.34 3.79
C MET A 195 -2.27 9.07 4.36
N GLU A 196 -2.88 7.92 4.10
CA GLU A 196 -2.35 6.60 4.42
C GLU A 196 -2.34 5.72 3.17
N ASP A 197 -1.22 5.01 2.96
CA ASP A 197 -1.08 4.04 1.88
C ASP A 197 -1.53 2.65 2.37
N TRP A 198 -2.20 1.92 1.49
CA TRP A 198 -2.71 0.57 1.69
C TRP A 198 -2.28 -0.33 0.54
N TRP A 199 -2.01 -1.59 0.84
CA TRP A 199 -1.77 -2.61 -0.16
C TRP A 199 -2.95 -3.55 -0.28
N LEU A 200 -3.43 -3.76 -1.50
CA LEU A 200 -4.25 -4.91 -1.82
C LEU A 200 -3.32 -6.12 -1.87
N VAL A 201 -3.59 -7.10 -1.02
CA VAL A 201 -2.76 -8.29 -0.91
C VAL A 201 -3.58 -9.56 -1.14
N ARG A 202 -2.88 -10.62 -1.50
CA ARG A 202 -3.42 -11.97 -1.62
C ARG A 202 -2.53 -12.92 -0.81
N ASP A 203 -3.14 -13.72 0.07
CA ASP A 203 -2.44 -14.73 0.86
C ASP A 203 -2.18 -16.02 0.05
N ALA A 204 -1.55 -17.02 0.68
CA ALA A 204 -1.25 -18.30 0.06
C ALA A 204 -2.51 -19.15 -0.23
N ALA A 205 -3.63 -18.91 0.48
CA ALA A 205 -4.92 -19.57 0.27
C ALA A 205 -5.75 -18.90 -0.82
N GLY A 206 -5.32 -17.72 -1.31
CA GLY A 206 -6.01 -16.92 -2.31
C GLY A 206 -6.95 -15.88 -1.74
N HIS A 207 -7.06 -15.74 -0.41
CA HIS A 207 -7.86 -14.67 0.17
C HIS A 207 -7.26 -13.32 -0.18
N THR A 208 -8.12 -12.36 -0.49
CA THR A 208 -7.71 -11.05 -0.96
C THR A 208 -8.33 -9.96 -0.08
N GLY A 209 -7.51 -8.97 0.31
CA GLY A 209 -7.98 -7.84 1.12
C GLY A 209 -6.94 -6.74 1.20
N TRP A 210 -7.33 -5.64 1.83
CA TRP A 210 -6.47 -4.46 2.00
C TRP A 210 -5.77 -4.48 3.36
N LEU A 211 -4.48 -4.16 3.35
CA LEU A 211 -3.64 -4.03 4.53
C LEU A 211 -2.93 -2.68 4.54
N LEU A 212 -2.75 -2.11 5.74
CA LEU A 212 -2.03 -0.86 5.91
C LEU A 212 -0.56 -1.02 5.50
N ALA A 213 -0.09 -0.18 4.56
CA ALA A 213 1.20 -0.38 3.87
C ALA A 213 2.41 -0.40 4.81
N ASN A 214 2.39 0.34 5.92
CA ASN A 214 3.50 0.36 6.89
C ASN A 214 3.56 -0.89 7.80
N ARG A 215 2.65 -1.84 7.64
CA ARG A 215 2.61 -3.12 8.36
C ARG A 215 3.05 -4.30 7.49
N VAL A 216 3.39 -4.04 6.24
CA VAL A 216 3.87 -5.03 5.28
C VAL A 216 5.30 -4.67 4.91
N ASP A 217 6.23 -5.54 5.22
CA ASP A 217 7.62 -5.44 4.77
C ASP A 217 7.74 -6.07 3.39
N VAL A 218 8.29 -5.32 2.45
CA VAL A 218 8.56 -5.83 1.10
C VAL A 218 9.68 -6.84 1.17
N ASP A 219 9.51 -7.99 0.51
CA ASP A 219 10.53 -9.03 0.40
C ASP A 219 11.66 -8.54 -0.53
N VAL A 220 12.70 -7.98 0.07
CA VAL A 220 13.88 -7.46 -0.60
C VAL A 220 15.10 -8.16 0.00
N PRO A 221 16.02 -8.71 -0.81
CA PRO A 221 17.25 -9.30 -0.30
C PRO A 221 18.05 -8.28 0.53
N ASP A 222 18.54 -8.71 1.68
CA ASP A 222 19.25 -7.85 2.65
C ASP A 222 20.45 -7.15 2.02
N GLU A 223 21.16 -7.85 1.14
CA GLU A 223 22.34 -7.35 0.41
C GLU A 223 22.01 -6.17 -0.51
N VAL A 224 20.76 -6.11 -1.00
CA VAL A 224 20.26 -5.02 -1.84
C VAL A 224 19.55 -3.97 -1.00
N GLY A 225 18.86 -4.40 0.05
CA GLY A 225 18.11 -3.55 0.97
C GLY A 225 18.94 -2.45 1.62
N GLN A 226 20.20 -2.72 1.94
CA GLN A 226 21.15 -1.75 2.51
C GLN A 226 21.37 -0.51 1.62
N TYR A 227 21.12 -0.60 0.31
CA TYR A 227 21.31 0.49 -0.64
C TYR A 227 20.07 1.38 -0.81
N ALA A 228 19.07 1.28 0.06
CA ALA A 228 17.86 2.11 -0.01
C ALA A 228 18.13 3.61 0.13
N GLU A 229 19.24 4.02 0.79
CA GLU A 229 19.67 5.41 0.94
C GLU A 229 18.58 6.33 1.53
N GLY A 230 17.81 5.85 2.50
CA GLY A 230 16.74 6.60 3.14
C GLY A 230 15.43 6.67 2.33
N GLN A 231 15.36 5.96 1.21
CA GLN A 231 14.11 5.75 0.47
C GLN A 231 13.43 4.45 0.88
N ARG A 232 12.18 4.30 0.53
CA ARG A 232 11.41 3.06 0.73
C ARG A 232 11.53 2.21 -0.52
N MET A 233 12.04 1.00 -0.40
CA MET A 233 11.94 0.01 -1.48
C MET A 233 10.50 -0.48 -1.59
N ILE A 234 9.95 -0.42 -2.80
CA ILE A 234 8.58 -0.81 -3.12
C ILE A 234 8.55 -2.24 -3.67
N ALA A 235 9.56 -2.62 -4.44
CA ALA A 235 9.70 -3.97 -4.97
C ALA A 235 11.15 -4.25 -5.40
N ALA A 236 11.52 -5.53 -5.40
CA ALA A 236 12.74 -6.06 -5.99
C ALA A 236 12.40 -7.23 -6.92
N TYR A 237 12.86 -7.17 -8.15
CA TYR A 237 12.58 -8.17 -9.18
C TYR A 237 13.88 -8.85 -9.61
N PRO A 238 13.99 -10.17 -9.48
CA PRO A 238 15.11 -10.91 -10.06
C PRO A 238 15.07 -10.77 -11.59
N ILE A 239 16.18 -10.37 -12.20
CA ILE A 239 16.27 -10.16 -13.65
C ILE A 239 17.23 -11.13 -14.33
N ALA A 240 18.36 -11.43 -13.70
CA ALA A 240 19.38 -12.33 -14.22
C ALA A 240 20.07 -13.07 -13.07
N LYS A 241 20.88 -14.07 -13.42
CA LYS A 241 21.72 -14.82 -12.51
C LYS A 241 23.14 -14.86 -13.08
N VAL A 242 24.11 -14.67 -12.21
CA VAL A 242 25.54 -14.69 -12.51
C VAL A 242 26.22 -15.73 -11.64
N LEU A 243 27.07 -16.56 -12.25
CA LEU A 243 27.86 -17.52 -11.51
C LEU A 243 29.14 -16.84 -11.04
N ASP A 244 29.34 -16.74 -9.73
CA ASP A 244 30.57 -16.30 -9.12
C ASP A 244 31.41 -17.55 -8.77
N ASP A 245 32.50 -17.75 -9.48
CA ASP A 245 33.43 -18.86 -9.28
C ASP A 245 34.57 -18.53 -8.31
N GLY A 246 34.54 -17.35 -7.68
CA GLY A 246 35.53 -16.90 -6.73
C GLY A 246 36.89 -16.53 -7.35
N THR A 247 36.97 -16.46 -8.68
CA THR A 247 38.27 -16.16 -9.37
C THR A 247 38.52 -14.68 -9.61
N GLY A 248 37.64 -13.80 -9.14
CA GLY A 248 37.76 -12.34 -9.25
C GLY A 248 39.06 -11.84 -8.65
N ARG A 249 39.83 -11.07 -9.43
CA ARG A 249 41.08 -10.47 -8.97
C ARG A 249 40.77 -9.26 -8.09
N GLU A 250 41.01 -9.36 -6.79
CA GLU A 250 41.26 -8.19 -5.98
C GLU A 250 42.45 -7.43 -6.56
N HIS A 251 42.22 -6.29 -7.18
CA HIS A 251 43.30 -5.34 -7.46
C HIS A 251 43.79 -4.81 -6.09
N LYS A 252 44.79 -5.46 -5.49
CA LYS A 252 45.62 -4.85 -4.47
C LYS A 252 46.20 -3.56 -5.09
N HIS A 253 45.70 -2.42 -4.62
CA HIS A 253 46.46 -1.17 -4.76
C HIS A 253 47.77 -1.33 -3.99
N GLU A 254 48.82 -1.80 -4.65
CA GLU A 254 50.17 -1.67 -4.17
C GLU A 254 50.48 -0.16 -4.06
N LYS A 255 50.34 0.37 -2.83
CA LYS A 255 51.01 1.60 -2.47
C LYS A 255 52.52 1.36 -2.60
N LYS A 256 53.09 1.90 -3.66
CA LYS A 256 54.52 1.97 -3.88
C LYS A 256 55.08 3.05 -2.96
N ASP A 257 55.24 2.76 -1.69
CA ASP A 257 56.05 3.54 -0.77
C ASP A 257 57.16 2.63 -0.28
N GLY A 258 58.38 2.99 -0.70
CA GLY A 258 59.59 2.26 -0.36
C GLY A 258 59.96 2.41 1.10
N LYS A 259 60.36 1.35 1.70
CA LYS A 259 61.55 1.06 2.53
C LYS A 259 61.27 -0.04 3.51
N GLY A 260 61.95 -1.20 3.28
CA GLY A 260 62.60 -2.01 4.27
C GLY A 260 61.77 -2.52 5.46
N ALA A 261 61.16 -3.71 5.35
CA ALA A 261 60.95 -4.59 6.50
C ALA A 261 61.13 -6.03 6.02
N LYS A 262 61.83 -6.81 6.87
CA LYS A 262 62.17 -8.22 6.66
C LYS A 262 60.96 -9.12 6.53
N PRO A 263 61.03 -10.24 5.80
CA PRO A 263 59.95 -11.24 5.77
C PRO A 263 59.89 -11.95 7.13
N GLN A 264 58.78 -11.84 7.81
CA GLN A 264 58.38 -12.75 8.84
C GLN A 264 57.31 -13.68 8.24
N ASP A 265 57.57 -14.95 8.33
CA ASP A 265 56.77 -16.07 7.89
C ASP A 265 55.36 -15.94 8.45
N ALA A 266 54.40 -15.58 7.57
CA ALA A 266 52.99 -15.83 7.79
C ALA A 266 52.59 -16.88 6.75
N GLU A 267 52.43 -18.10 7.21
CA GLU A 267 51.68 -19.15 6.53
C GLU A 267 50.25 -18.64 6.29
N ASP A 268 50.04 -17.93 5.17
CA ASP A 268 48.74 -17.73 4.62
C ASP A 268 48.23 -19.10 4.14
N ALA A 269 47.49 -19.78 5.01
CA ALA A 269 46.68 -20.91 4.63
C ALA A 269 45.78 -20.42 3.46
N ALA A 270 46.12 -20.77 2.24
CA ALA A 270 45.29 -20.56 1.09
C ALA A 270 43.92 -21.19 1.37
N ALA A 271 42.94 -20.36 1.67
CA ALA A 271 41.57 -20.81 1.78
C ALA A 271 41.21 -21.53 0.48
N ALA A 272 40.72 -22.75 0.60
CA ALA A 272 40.25 -23.49 -0.58
C ALA A 272 39.30 -22.62 -1.37
N PRO A 273 39.34 -22.64 -2.72
CA PRO A 273 38.45 -21.84 -3.53
C PRO A 273 37.01 -22.12 -3.11
N ALA A 274 36.27 -21.07 -2.76
CA ALA A 274 34.88 -21.17 -2.40
C ALA A 274 34.11 -21.86 -3.55
N ALA A 275 33.17 -22.75 -3.23
CA ALA A 275 32.35 -23.39 -4.23
C ALA A 275 31.63 -22.30 -5.06
N PRO A 276 31.51 -22.46 -6.37
CA PRO A 276 30.81 -21.51 -7.24
C PRO A 276 29.42 -21.20 -6.67
N LYS A 277 29.12 -19.91 -6.51
CA LYS A 277 27.84 -19.42 -5.99
C LYS A 277 27.07 -18.71 -7.09
N GLU A 278 25.77 -18.99 -7.21
CA GLU A 278 24.90 -18.30 -8.15
C GLU A 278 24.32 -17.07 -7.46
N GLU A 279 24.65 -15.88 -7.97
CA GLU A 279 24.18 -14.60 -7.47
C GLU A 279 23.10 -14.03 -8.37
N THR A 280 22.01 -13.49 -7.78
CA THR A 280 20.87 -12.97 -8.53
C THR A 280 21.00 -11.47 -8.70
N GLU A 281 20.82 -10.95 -9.89
CA GLU A 281 20.76 -9.52 -10.19
C GLU A 281 19.32 -9.03 -10.11
N TYR A 282 19.14 -7.77 -9.68
CA TYR A 282 17.82 -7.22 -9.34
C TYR A 282 17.53 -5.89 -10.00
N VAL A 283 16.29 -5.74 -10.46
CA VAL A 283 15.66 -4.42 -10.69
C VAL A 283 14.88 -4.04 -9.46
N THR A 284 15.18 -2.91 -8.85
CA THR A 284 14.48 -2.39 -7.68
C THR A 284 13.78 -1.08 -8.00
N VAL A 285 12.63 -0.87 -7.40
CA VAL A 285 11.88 0.40 -7.48
C VAL A 285 11.75 1.00 -6.09
N LEU A 286 12.00 2.31 -6.01
CA LEU A 286 12.06 3.04 -4.76
C LEU A 286 11.14 4.27 -4.80
N SER A 287 10.69 4.68 -3.62
CA SER A 287 9.80 5.81 -3.41
C SER A 287 10.27 6.61 -2.19
N PRO A 288 10.00 7.93 -2.12
CA PRO A 288 10.21 8.71 -0.92
C PRO A 288 9.47 8.12 0.30
N GLN A 289 9.98 8.38 1.51
CA GLN A 289 9.35 8.03 2.78
C GLN A 289 8.12 8.92 3.07
N LYS A 290 7.17 8.96 2.13
CA LYS A 290 5.97 9.80 2.19
C LYS A 290 4.76 9.01 1.73
N ASN A 291 3.65 9.15 2.45
CA ASN A 291 2.37 8.59 2.03
C ASN A 291 1.60 9.59 1.15
N GLY A 292 0.63 9.10 0.40
CA GLY A 292 -0.23 9.94 -0.43
C GLY A 292 0.41 10.42 -1.71
N LEU A 293 1.41 9.72 -2.21
CA LEU A 293 2.03 10.03 -3.50
C LEU A 293 1.09 9.62 -4.64
N PRO A 294 0.95 10.44 -5.70
CA PRO A 294 0.11 10.13 -6.85
C PRO A 294 0.73 9.08 -7.80
N TYR A 295 1.84 8.48 -7.43
CA TYR A 295 2.58 7.47 -8.16
C TYR A 295 3.12 6.40 -7.20
N ASP A 296 3.54 5.24 -7.71
CA ASP A 296 4.01 4.15 -6.88
C ASP A 296 5.50 4.27 -6.54
N PHE A 297 6.31 4.75 -7.49
CA PHE A 297 7.76 4.94 -7.30
C PHE A 297 8.29 6.09 -8.16
N ASP A 298 9.43 6.66 -7.78
CA ASP A 298 10.10 7.74 -8.52
C ASP A 298 11.53 7.41 -8.92
N GLN A 299 11.99 6.22 -8.58
CA GLN A 299 13.33 5.75 -8.87
C GLN A 299 13.36 4.27 -9.21
N VAL A 300 14.18 3.93 -10.20
CA VAL A 300 14.56 2.56 -10.55
C VAL A 300 16.07 2.42 -10.40
N ARG A 301 16.51 1.32 -9.78
CA ARG A 301 17.91 0.90 -9.74
C ARG A 301 18.05 -0.53 -10.22
N VAL A 302 19.11 -0.81 -10.96
CA VAL A 302 19.51 -2.16 -11.30
C VAL A 302 20.80 -2.49 -10.55
N PHE A 303 20.73 -3.54 -9.76
CA PHE A 303 21.87 -4.06 -9.03
C PHE A 303 22.43 -5.26 -9.77
N THR A 304 23.69 -5.17 -10.17
CA THR A 304 24.42 -6.24 -10.84
C THR A 304 25.52 -6.75 -9.91
N TRP A 305 25.83 -8.05 -10.03
CA TRP A 305 26.91 -8.65 -9.25
C TRP A 305 28.27 -8.39 -9.90
N SER A 306 29.19 -7.81 -9.16
CA SER A 306 30.57 -7.58 -9.62
C SER A 306 31.45 -8.79 -9.31
N LEU A 307 31.84 -9.53 -10.34
CA LEU A 307 32.77 -10.66 -10.21
C LEU A 307 34.17 -10.26 -9.75
N ASN A 308 34.55 -8.99 -9.93
CA ASN A 308 35.84 -8.48 -9.48
C ASN A 308 35.87 -8.11 -7.98
N HIS A 309 34.72 -7.67 -7.44
CA HIS A 309 34.62 -7.15 -6.08
C HIS A 309 33.77 -8.05 -5.17
N HIS A 310 33.17 -9.13 -5.72
CA HIS A 310 32.28 -10.06 -5.01
C HIS A 310 31.19 -9.35 -4.19
N ARG A 311 30.54 -8.37 -4.81
CA ARG A 311 29.46 -7.57 -4.19
C ARG A 311 28.50 -6.99 -5.22
N TYR A 312 27.34 -6.57 -4.76
CA TYR A 312 26.42 -5.83 -5.59
C TYR A 312 26.93 -4.43 -5.89
N GLU A 313 26.79 -4.00 -7.13
CA GLU A 313 27.05 -2.67 -7.61
C GLU A 313 25.83 -2.11 -8.34
N THR A 314 25.65 -0.79 -8.31
CA THR A 314 24.57 -0.14 -9.05
C THR A 314 24.97 -0.03 -10.51
N GLY A 315 24.49 -0.95 -11.36
CA GLY A 315 24.69 -0.91 -12.80
C GLY A 315 23.88 0.17 -13.51
N TYR A 316 22.74 0.57 -12.95
CA TYR A 316 21.89 1.61 -13.52
C TYR A 316 21.06 2.32 -12.45
N ARG A 317 20.82 3.62 -12.63
CA ARG A 317 19.96 4.45 -11.80
C ARG A 317 19.21 5.46 -12.65
N LEU A 318 17.89 5.45 -12.53
CA LEU A 318 16.99 6.47 -13.10
C LEU A 318 16.08 6.99 -11.98
N HIS A 319 15.94 8.30 -11.84
CA HIS A 319 15.12 8.92 -10.80
C HIS A 319 14.48 10.23 -11.26
N GLY A 320 13.49 10.73 -10.49
CA GLY A 320 12.82 12.00 -10.76
C GLY A 320 11.70 11.89 -11.80
N PHE A 321 10.98 10.79 -11.82
CA PHE A 321 9.80 10.55 -12.66
C PHE A 321 8.65 9.98 -11.81
N GLN A 322 7.46 9.89 -12.36
CA GLN A 322 6.31 9.26 -11.72
C GLN A 322 6.09 7.88 -12.36
N GLY A 323 6.47 6.84 -11.64
CA GLY A 323 6.40 5.45 -12.07
C GLY A 323 5.21 4.70 -11.46
N TYR A 324 4.69 3.74 -12.20
CA TYR A 324 3.53 2.93 -11.83
C TYR A 324 3.81 1.44 -11.97
N LEU A 325 3.35 0.68 -10.99
CA LEU A 325 3.41 -0.78 -10.99
C LEU A 325 2.38 -1.38 -11.98
N PRO A 326 2.64 -2.59 -12.52
CA PRO A 326 3.80 -3.46 -12.25
C PRO A 326 5.05 -3.11 -13.07
N VAL A 327 6.22 -3.50 -12.56
CA VAL A 327 7.40 -3.68 -13.40
C VAL A 327 7.33 -5.07 -14.03
N LYS A 328 7.45 -5.14 -15.34
CA LYS A 328 7.42 -6.41 -16.07
C LYS A 328 8.85 -6.85 -16.39
N ILE A 329 9.19 -8.06 -16.01
CA ILE A 329 10.46 -8.72 -16.34
C ILE A 329 10.22 -9.63 -17.52
N GLY A 330 11.16 -9.67 -18.46
CA GLY A 330 11.07 -10.46 -19.67
C GLY A 330 12.44 -10.78 -20.26
N GLN A 331 12.43 -11.26 -21.49
CA GLN A 331 13.64 -11.55 -22.25
C GLN A 331 13.46 -11.12 -23.71
N GLU A 332 14.53 -10.64 -24.31
CA GLU A 332 14.59 -10.26 -25.72
C GLU A 332 15.76 -10.99 -26.38
N THR A 333 15.53 -11.59 -27.57
CA THR A 333 16.61 -12.22 -28.34
C THR A 333 17.00 -11.31 -29.51
N ASP A 334 18.25 -10.86 -29.51
CA ASP A 334 18.83 -10.07 -30.59
C ASP A 334 20.06 -10.79 -31.12
N LYS A 335 20.09 -11.05 -32.45
CA LYS A 335 21.21 -11.72 -33.17
C LYS A 335 21.65 -13.02 -32.53
N GLY A 336 20.71 -13.79 -31.99
CA GLY A 336 20.97 -15.09 -31.35
C GLY A 336 21.46 -15.03 -29.90
N VAL A 337 21.52 -13.84 -29.31
CA VAL A 337 21.81 -13.64 -27.88
C VAL A 337 20.53 -13.22 -27.15
N THR A 338 20.23 -13.92 -26.08
CA THR A 338 19.06 -13.59 -25.24
C THR A 338 19.50 -12.68 -24.11
N TYR A 339 18.83 -11.55 -23.98
CA TYR A 339 19.07 -10.54 -22.96
C TYR A 339 17.88 -10.42 -22.01
N PRO A 340 18.11 -10.31 -20.71
CA PRO A 340 17.06 -9.96 -19.77
C PRO A 340 16.53 -8.53 -20.01
N THR A 341 15.22 -8.36 -19.90
CA THR A 341 14.57 -7.06 -20.09
C THR A 341 13.67 -6.71 -18.93
N PHE A 342 13.43 -5.43 -18.74
CA PHE A 342 12.39 -4.94 -17.85
C PHE A 342 11.69 -3.74 -18.44
N SER A 343 10.41 -3.58 -18.07
CA SER A 343 9.62 -2.44 -18.52
C SER A 343 8.65 -1.99 -17.43
N PHE A 344 8.30 -0.70 -17.45
CA PHE A 344 7.34 -0.10 -16.54
C PHE A 344 6.69 1.12 -17.17
N GLN A 345 5.59 1.57 -16.58
CA GLN A 345 4.87 2.76 -17.02
C GLN A 345 5.29 3.99 -16.22
N ILE A 346 5.36 5.12 -16.91
CA ILE A 346 5.53 6.44 -16.32
C ILE A 346 4.39 7.37 -16.75
N ALA A 347 4.09 8.40 -15.94
CA ALA A 347 3.22 9.50 -16.35
C ALA A 347 3.95 10.46 -17.29
N THR A 348 3.27 10.95 -18.32
CA THR A 348 3.76 12.02 -19.20
C THR A 348 3.18 13.38 -18.85
N SER A 349 2.15 13.42 -18.00
CA SER A 349 1.56 14.62 -17.43
C SER A 349 1.29 14.41 -15.95
N PRO A 350 1.06 15.47 -15.16
CA PRO A 350 0.70 15.34 -13.75
C PRO A 350 -0.73 14.79 -13.53
N ASP A 351 -1.49 14.60 -14.59
CA ASP A 351 -2.88 14.17 -14.50
C ASP A 351 -2.96 12.67 -14.15
N VAL A 352 -3.68 12.38 -13.09
CA VAL A 352 -3.90 11.03 -12.61
C VAL A 352 -5.39 10.73 -12.45
N SER A 353 -5.77 9.50 -12.72
CA SER A 353 -7.08 8.93 -12.38
C SER A 353 -6.96 8.23 -11.05
N ILE A 354 -7.84 8.56 -10.12
CA ILE A 354 -7.90 7.93 -8.80
C ILE A 354 -9.21 7.16 -8.72
N ASP A 355 -9.13 5.89 -8.40
CA ASP A 355 -10.32 5.07 -8.14
C ASP A 355 -10.99 5.57 -6.85
N PRO A 356 -12.26 5.99 -6.88
CA PRO A 356 -12.92 6.60 -5.74
C PRO A 356 -13.15 5.62 -4.58
N ASP A 357 -13.21 4.31 -4.86
CA ASP A 357 -13.52 3.31 -3.85
C ASP A 357 -12.27 2.86 -3.07
N ASN A 358 -11.13 2.77 -3.76
CA ASN A 358 -9.93 2.17 -3.18
C ASN A 358 -8.67 3.05 -3.26
N GLY A 359 -8.77 4.27 -3.84
CA GLY A 359 -7.66 5.20 -3.93
C GLY A 359 -6.50 4.74 -4.82
N VAL A 360 -6.69 3.72 -5.66
CA VAL A 360 -5.67 3.27 -6.61
C VAL A 360 -5.47 4.34 -7.67
N THR A 361 -4.22 4.77 -7.83
CA THR A 361 -3.87 5.84 -8.77
C THR A 361 -3.30 5.27 -10.05
N ARG A 362 -3.71 5.82 -11.20
CA ARG A 362 -3.21 5.47 -12.53
C ARG A 362 -2.92 6.73 -13.34
N PRO A 363 -1.89 6.76 -14.18
CA PRO A 363 -1.64 7.90 -15.06
C PRO A 363 -2.72 7.98 -16.14
N VAL A 364 -3.21 9.19 -16.43
CA VAL A 364 -4.16 9.40 -17.53
C VAL A 364 -3.45 9.20 -18.87
N HIS A 365 -2.19 9.63 -18.96
CA HIS A 365 -1.36 9.49 -20.15
C HIS A 365 -0.11 8.64 -19.82
N PRO A 366 -0.25 7.28 -19.84
CA PRO A 366 0.85 6.38 -19.57
C PRO A 366 1.82 6.32 -20.75
N ARG A 367 3.10 6.16 -20.44
CA ARG A 367 4.17 5.89 -21.38
C ARG A 367 4.98 4.70 -20.85
N THR A 368 5.18 3.68 -21.67
CA THR A 368 5.99 2.53 -21.28
C THR A 368 7.46 2.79 -21.63
N LEU A 369 8.32 2.55 -20.66
CA LEU A 369 9.77 2.52 -20.85
C LEU A 369 10.23 1.07 -20.85
N GLU A 370 11.11 0.73 -21.80
CA GLU A 370 11.67 -0.60 -21.96
C GLU A 370 13.19 -0.54 -21.89
N PHE A 371 13.77 -1.51 -21.18
CA PHE A 371 15.20 -1.58 -20.94
C PHE A 371 15.69 -3.02 -21.12
N ARG A 372 16.95 -3.16 -21.51
CA ARG A 372 17.65 -4.41 -21.69
C ARG A 372 18.95 -4.38 -20.86
N LEU A 373 19.24 -5.49 -20.19
CA LEU A 373 20.49 -5.68 -19.46
C LEU A 373 21.48 -6.42 -20.34
N GLU A 374 22.64 -5.81 -20.62
CA GLU A 374 23.74 -6.37 -21.40
C GLU A 374 24.98 -6.48 -20.49
N GLY A 375 25.15 -7.64 -19.83
CA GLY A 375 26.13 -7.75 -18.74
C GLY A 375 25.77 -6.76 -17.62
N ASN A 376 26.70 -5.85 -17.30
CA ASN A 376 26.47 -4.83 -16.26
C ASN A 376 25.92 -3.50 -16.81
N LEU A 377 25.57 -3.44 -18.10
CA LEU A 377 25.10 -2.23 -18.76
C LEU A 377 23.61 -2.30 -19.06
N VAL A 378 22.84 -1.33 -18.62
CA VAL A 378 21.42 -1.19 -18.96
C VAL A 378 21.27 -0.22 -20.13
N ARG A 379 20.60 -0.70 -21.19
CA ARG A 379 20.28 0.12 -22.36
C ARG A 379 18.76 0.29 -22.47
N ARG A 380 18.35 1.48 -22.82
CA ARG A 380 16.97 1.72 -23.21
C ARG A 380 16.70 1.12 -24.58
N THR A 381 15.61 0.35 -24.67
CA THR A 381 15.15 -0.31 -25.89
C THR A 381 13.73 0.13 -26.24
N GLY A 382 13.07 -0.58 -27.15
CA GLY A 382 11.72 -0.25 -27.60
C GLY A 382 11.68 0.87 -28.65
N ALA A 383 10.49 1.08 -29.22
CA ALA A 383 10.27 2.08 -30.28
C ALA A 383 10.28 3.52 -29.74
N ASP A 384 9.98 3.71 -28.47
CA ASP A 384 9.91 5.01 -27.83
C ASP A 384 11.26 5.40 -27.22
N GLN A 385 12.03 6.22 -27.94
CA GLN A 385 13.33 6.77 -27.51
C GLN A 385 13.24 8.26 -27.08
N ALA A 386 12.03 8.81 -27.00
CA ALA A 386 11.86 10.22 -26.61
C ALA A 386 12.46 10.49 -25.20
N PRO A 387 13.00 11.67 -24.93
CA PRO A 387 13.55 12.01 -23.63
C PRO A 387 12.55 11.78 -22.49
N ILE A 388 13.04 11.35 -21.34
CA ILE A 388 12.24 11.25 -20.12
C ILE A 388 12.18 12.63 -19.51
N ILE A 389 10.98 13.20 -19.37
CA ILE A 389 10.79 14.46 -18.67
C ILE A 389 10.87 14.16 -17.18
N LEU A 390 11.95 14.56 -16.54
CA LEU A 390 12.13 14.43 -15.12
C LEU A 390 11.31 15.51 -14.41
N THR A 391 10.37 15.11 -13.59
CA THR A 391 9.61 16.01 -12.71
C THR A 391 10.48 16.30 -11.48
N HIS A 392 11.11 17.46 -11.41
CA HIS A 392 11.72 17.89 -10.16
C HIS A 392 10.62 18.27 -9.16
N ASP A 393 10.65 17.70 -7.98
CA ASP A 393 9.82 18.17 -6.88
C ASP A 393 10.18 19.66 -6.61
N PRO A 394 9.21 20.59 -6.63
CA PRO A 394 9.48 22.01 -6.35
C PRO A 394 10.24 22.22 -5.04
N ALA A 395 10.03 21.36 -4.03
CA ALA A 395 10.73 21.40 -2.75
C ALA A 395 12.24 21.12 -2.86
N ASP A 396 12.66 20.28 -3.80
CA ASP A 396 14.10 20.01 -4.04
C ASP A 396 14.78 21.17 -4.76
N SER A 397 14.06 21.90 -5.60
CA SER A 397 14.58 23.09 -6.26
C SER A 397 14.80 24.26 -5.27
N GLU A 398 13.93 24.38 -4.26
CA GLU A 398 14.08 25.39 -3.19
C GLU A 398 15.23 25.05 -2.23
N LYS A 399 15.38 23.77 -1.84
CA LYS A 399 16.51 23.31 -1.02
C LYS A 399 17.84 23.52 -1.74
N ALA A 400 17.91 23.24 -3.03
CA ALA A 400 19.11 23.47 -3.85
C ALA A 400 19.44 24.98 -3.99
N LYS A 401 18.41 25.83 -4.13
CA LYS A 401 18.60 27.30 -4.13
C LYS A 401 19.02 27.82 -2.76
N ALA A 402 18.46 27.32 -1.67
CA ALA A 402 18.82 27.68 -0.31
C ALA A 402 20.26 27.25 0.04
N ALA A 403 20.66 26.05 -0.39
CA ALA A 403 22.03 25.56 -0.20
C ALA A 403 23.08 26.36 -0.99
N LYS A 404 22.75 26.81 -2.22
CA LYS A 404 23.61 27.71 -3.00
C LYS A 404 23.73 29.12 -2.38
N LYS A 405 22.67 29.62 -1.74
CA LYS A 405 22.66 30.90 -1.06
C LYS A 405 23.46 30.91 0.25
N LYS A 406 23.66 29.75 0.87
CA LYS A 406 24.44 29.58 2.11
C LYS A 406 25.95 29.39 1.85
N LYS A 407 26.32 29.13 0.59
CA LYS A 407 27.75 28.99 0.16
C LYS A 407 28.32 30.25 -0.52
N ARG A 408 27.53 31.30 -0.66
CA ARG A 408 27.96 32.65 -1.07
C ARG A 408 27.96 33.60 0.13
#